data_e53adf97569e2f6607e569b7bc70e47c
#
_entry.id   e53adf97569e2f6607e569b7bc70e47c
#
_cell.length_a   1.000
_cell.length_b   1.000
_cell.length_c   1.000
_cell.angle_alpha   90.00
_cell.angle_beta   90.00
_cell.angle_gamma   90.00
#
_symmetry.space_group_name_H-M   'P 1'
#
loop_
_entity.id
_entity.type
_entity.pdbx_description
1 polymer ?
#
loop_
_entity_poly.entity_id
_entity_poly.type
_entity_poly.pdbx_seq_one_letter_code
_entity_poly.pdbx_strand_id
1 'polypeptide(L)'
;MTTMERAREFMELFGLEEDYSEYVDAYHAWCLFTKYGEKESPIELVIPTEGVLTEFRGGKGGLHHIAFEVEDVEAARKEFAGNGKEMLENAAVDGAGGIIVNFLRPRYGLGVLVEFVQQVR
;
A
#
# COMPACT_ATOMS: atom_id res chain seq x y z
N MET A 1 -1.35 -3.30 -10.38
CA MET A 1 -0.91 -4.03 -11.61
C MET A 1 -1.57 -5.38 -11.65
N THR A 2 -2.04 -5.78 -12.80
CA THR A 2 -2.78 -7.05 -12.91
C THR A 2 -1.85 -8.27 -13.02
N THR A 3 -0.63 -8.08 -13.50
CA THR A 3 0.36 -9.15 -13.62
C THR A 3 1.76 -8.61 -13.33
N MET A 4 2.69 -9.52 -13.02
CA MET A 4 4.09 -9.16 -12.85
C MET A 4 4.70 -8.62 -14.16
N GLU A 5 4.25 -9.15 -15.29
CA GLU A 5 4.69 -8.67 -16.60
C GLU A 5 4.29 -7.20 -16.81
N ARG A 6 3.06 -6.84 -16.44
CA ARG A 6 2.59 -5.45 -16.50
C ARG A 6 3.38 -4.54 -15.57
N ALA A 7 3.73 -5.05 -14.39
CA ALA A 7 4.56 -4.30 -13.45
C ALA A 7 5.93 -3.98 -14.06
N ARG A 8 6.54 -4.95 -14.73
CA ARG A 8 7.83 -4.75 -15.41
C ARG A 8 7.73 -3.76 -16.57
N GLU A 9 6.65 -3.83 -17.36
CA GLU A 9 6.39 -2.87 -18.43
C GLU A 9 6.28 -1.45 -17.86
N PHE A 10 5.56 -1.29 -16.75
CA PHE A 10 5.41 0.00 -16.10
C PHE A 10 6.76 0.56 -15.63
N MET A 11 7.56 -0.28 -14.98
CA MET A 11 8.88 0.14 -14.52
C MET A 11 9.79 0.54 -15.69
N GLU A 12 9.78 -0.23 -16.77
CA GLU A 12 10.56 0.08 -17.96
C GLU A 12 10.11 1.39 -18.59
N LEU A 13 8.80 1.60 -18.70
CA LEU A 13 8.23 2.81 -19.30
C LEU A 13 8.69 4.08 -18.58
N PHE A 14 8.81 4.04 -17.26
CA PHE A 14 9.16 5.20 -16.44
C PHE A 14 10.59 5.18 -15.89
N GLY A 15 11.43 4.25 -16.36
CA GLY A 15 12.81 4.18 -15.94
C GLY A 15 12.99 3.82 -14.47
N LEU A 16 12.09 3.03 -13.92
CA LEU A 16 12.12 2.63 -12.52
C LEU A 16 12.90 1.32 -12.36
N GLU A 17 13.56 1.18 -11.23
CA GLU A 17 14.29 -0.04 -10.89
C GLU A 17 13.68 -0.69 -9.63
N GLU A 18 13.62 -1.99 -9.62
CA GLU A 18 13.18 -2.73 -8.44
C GLU A 18 14.20 -2.61 -7.33
N ASP A 19 13.74 -2.28 -6.12
CA ASP A 19 14.52 -2.36 -4.90
C ASP A 19 14.35 -3.74 -4.27
N TYR A 20 13.10 -4.10 -3.97
CA TYR A 20 12.76 -5.43 -3.45
C TYR A 20 11.30 -5.76 -3.73
N SER A 21 10.98 -7.05 -3.60
CA SER A 21 9.59 -7.50 -3.66
C SER A 21 9.35 -8.55 -2.58
N GLU A 22 8.13 -8.63 -2.12
CA GLU A 22 7.71 -9.56 -1.08
C GLU A 22 6.26 -9.95 -1.29
N TYR A 23 5.94 -11.22 -1.06
CA TYR A 23 4.56 -11.68 -1.07
C TYR A 23 3.94 -11.42 0.30
N VAL A 24 2.81 -10.71 0.33
CA VAL A 24 2.10 -10.39 1.58
C VAL A 24 0.85 -11.26 1.66
N ASP A 25 0.87 -12.24 2.54
CA ASP A 25 -0.23 -13.20 2.71
C ASP A 25 -1.56 -12.52 3.03
N ALA A 26 -1.53 -11.50 3.87
CA ALA A 26 -2.75 -10.79 4.28
C ALA A 26 -3.51 -10.20 3.10
N TYR A 27 -2.82 -9.85 2.03
CA TYR A 27 -3.42 -9.23 0.85
C TYR A 27 -3.44 -10.13 -0.37
N HIS A 28 -2.86 -11.33 -0.28
CA HIS A 28 -2.71 -12.25 -1.41
C HIS A 28 -2.07 -11.56 -2.62
N ALA A 29 -0.97 -10.85 -2.39
CA ALA A 29 -0.35 -10.04 -3.43
C ALA A 29 1.16 -10.00 -3.29
N TRP A 30 1.83 -9.90 -4.43
CA TRP A 30 3.22 -9.48 -4.49
C TRP A 30 3.26 -7.95 -4.37
N CYS A 31 4.11 -7.46 -3.48
CA CYS A 31 4.35 -6.03 -3.31
C CYS A 31 5.78 -5.76 -3.74
N LEU A 32 5.94 -5.03 -4.84
CA LEU A 32 7.23 -4.68 -5.41
C LEU A 32 7.48 -3.20 -5.20
N PHE A 33 8.60 -2.87 -4.56
CA PHE A 33 8.97 -1.49 -4.28
C PHE A 33 10.12 -1.06 -5.17
N THR A 34 10.04 0.16 -5.68
CA THR A 34 11.08 0.72 -6.54
C THR A 34 12.14 1.45 -5.72
N LYS A 35 13.36 1.50 -6.27
CA LYS A 35 14.43 2.34 -5.74
C LYS A 35 14.03 3.80 -5.85
N TYR A 36 14.52 4.62 -4.93
CA TYR A 36 14.21 6.04 -4.91
C TYR A 36 15.38 6.84 -4.34
N GLY A 37 15.48 8.09 -4.78
CA GLY A 37 16.49 9.02 -4.30
C GLY A 37 16.04 9.75 -3.04
N GLU A 38 16.92 10.61 -2.55
CA GLU A 38 16.72 11.34 -1.28
C GLU A 38 15.47 12.22 -1.28
N LYS A 39 15.08 12.75 -2.43
CA LYS A 39 13.91 13.64 -2.58
C LYS A 39 12.75 12.98 -3.30
N GLU A 40 12.75 11.67 -3.36
CA GLU A 40 11.74 10.90 -4.05
C GLU A 40 11.04 9.97 -3.08
N SER A 41 9.87 9.48 -3.45
CA SER A 41 9.16 8.42 -2.75
C SER A 41 9.21 7.14 -3.58
N PRO A 42 9.29 5.98 -2.95
CA PRO A 42 9.17 4.74 -3.70
C PRO A 42 7.78 4.59 -4.29
N ILE A 43 7.68 3.86 -5.38
CA ILE A 43 6.41 3.41 -5.93
C ILE A 43 6.27 1.95 -5.54
N GLU A 44 5.11 1.60 -5.00
CA GLU A 44 4.77 0.22 -4.74
C GLU A 44 3.85 -0.29 -5.84
N LEU A 45 4.27 -1.38 -6.47
CA LEU A 45 3.43 -2.08 -7.44
C LEU A 45 2.84 -3.30 -6.74
N VAL A 46 1.51 -3.35 -6.67
CA VAL A 46 0.78 -4.43 -6.02
C VAL A 46 0.24 -5.34 -7.09
N ILE A 47 0.66 -6.61 -7.07
CA ILE A 47 0.26 -7.61 -8.04
C ILE A 47 -0.53 -8.69 -7.31
N PRO A 48 -1.87 -8.62 -7.30
CA PRO A 48 -2.68 -9.60 -6.60
C PRO A 48 -2.68 -10.94 -7.31
N THR A 49 -2.70 -12.02 -6.52
CA THR A 49 -2.77 -13.39 -7.04
C THR A 49 -4.16 -13.99 -6.89
N GLU A 50 -4.90 -13.56 -5.87
CA GLU A 50 -6.26 -14.02 -5.60
C GLU A 50 -6.96 -13.01 -4.68
N GLY A 51 -8.25 -13.22 -4.44
CA GLY A 51 -9.02 -12.41 -3.51
C GLY A 51 -9.55 -11.12 -4.11
N VAL A 52 -10.01 -10.23 -3.22
CA VAL A 52 -10.74 -9.02 -3.62
C VAL A 52 -9.90 -8.04 -4.44
N LEU A 53 -8.60 -8.00 -4.23
CA LEU A 53 -7.74 -7.08 -4.98
C LEU A 53 -7.70 -7.41 -6.48
N THR A 54 -7.96 -8.66 -6.86
CA THR A 54 -8.01 -9.03 -8.28
C THR A 54 -9.17 -8.38 -9.00
N GLU A 55 -10.17 -7.94 -8.27
CA GLU A 55 -11.37 -7.31 -8.81
C GLU A 55 -11.31 -5.78 -8.79
N PHE A 56 -10.21 -5.21 -8.31
CA PHE A 56 -10.06 -3.77 -8.22
C PHE A 56 -10.28 -3.13 -9.59
N ARG A 57 -11.21 -2.17 -9.64
CA ARG A 57 -11.62 -1.49 -10.86
C ARG A 57 -12.05 -2.46 -11.98
N GLY A 58 -12.79 -3.50 -11.59
CA GLY A 58 -13.27 -4.50 -12.55
C GLY A 58 -12.14 -5.37 -13.12
N GLY A 59 -11.06 -5.53 -12.38
CA GLY A 59 -9.90 -6.32 -12.80
C GLY A 59 -8.94 -5.58 -13.71
N LYS A 60 -9.12 -4.27 -13.90
CA LYS A 60 -8.27 -3.47 -14.79
C LYS A 60 -7.04 -2.90 -14.09
N GLY A 61 -7.06 -2.85 -12.77
CA GLY A 61 -6.01 -2.23 -11.99
C GLY A 61 -6.03 -0.71 -12.06
N GLY A 62 -4.93 -0.08 -11.69
CA GLY A 62 -4.77 1.37 -11.66
C GLY A 62 -4.24 1.85 -10.33
N LEU A 63 -4.33 3.15 -10.08
CA LEU A 63 -3.88 3.71 -8.81
C LEU A 63 -4.76 3.21 -7.68
N HIS A 64 -4.15 2.59 -6.67
CA HIS A 64 -4.89 1.93 -5.59
C HIS A 64 -4.95 2.78 -4.32
N HIS A 65 -3.83 3.30 -3.87
CA HIS A 65 -3.76 4.07 -2.62
C HIS A 65 -2.55 5.00 -2.60
N ILE A 66 -2.54 5.92 -1.64
CA ILE A 66 -1.36 6.69 -1.27
C ILE A 66 -1.00 6.36 0.17
N ALA A 67 0.28 6.50 0.53
CA ALA A 67 0.76 6.17 1.86
C ALA A 67 1.47 7.35 2.49
N PHE A 68 1.24 7.53 3.80
CA PHE A 68 2.00 8.48 4.62
C PHE A 68 2.79 7.71 5.67
N GLU A 69 4.06 8.03 5.80
CA GLU A 69 4.86 7.48 6.89
C GLU A 69 4.58 8.26 8.16
N VAL A 70 4.32 7.54 9.24
CA VAL A 70 4.07 8.11 10.57
C VAL A 70 4.95 7.42 11.60
N GLU A 71 5.14 8.07 12.74
CA GLU A 71 5.93 7.48 13.83
C GLU A 71 5.19 6.37 14.56
N ASP A 72 3.85 6.46 14.65
CA ASP A 72 3.03 5.53 15.42
C ASP A 72 1.66 5.37 14.76
N VAL A 73 1.47 4.25 14.06
CA VAL A 73 0.22 3.94 13.37
C VAL A 73 -0.94 3.78 14.35
N GLU A 74 -0.71 3.19 15.51
CA GLU A 74 -1.76 3.03 16.53
C GLU A 74 -2.23 4.37 17.10
N ALA A 75 -1.31 5.30 17.32
CA ALA A 75 -1.67 6.64 17.75
C ALA A 75 -2.55 7.33 16.70
N ALA A 76 -2.18 7.20 15.42
CA ALA A 76 -3.00 7.72 14.32
C ALA A 76 -4.39 7.08 14.29
N ARG A 77 -4.47 5.76 14.46
CA ARG A 77 -5.74 5.05 14.50
C ARG A 77 -6.65 5.58 15.60
N LYS A 78 -6.10 5.75 16.82
CA LYS A 78 -6.85 6.24 17.98
C LYS A 78 -7.36 7.65 17.76
N GLU A 79 -6.54 8.50 17.15
CA GLU A 79 -6.92 9.89 16.87
C GLU A 79 -8.07 9.97 15.88
N PHE A 80 -7.99 9.21 14.77
CA PHE A 80 -9.08 9.15 13.80
C PHE A 80 -10.35 8.53 14.39
N ALA A 81 -10.22 7.45 15.15
CA ALA A 81 -11.36 6.81 15.81
C ALA A 81 -12.04 7.75 16.79
N GLY A 82 -11.26 8.56 17.51
CA GLY A 82 -11.80 9.59 18.42
C GLY A 82 -12.63 10.66 17.72
N ASN A 83 -12.44 10.81 16.42
CA ASN A 83 -13.21 11.72 15.57
C ASN A 83 -14.26 10.97 14.72
N GLY A 84 -14.57 9.74 15.08
CA GLY A 84 -15.60 8.95 14.40
C GLY A 84 -15.15 8.35 13.06
N LYS A 85 -13.85 8.31 12.81
CA LYS A 85 -13.28 7.81 11.54
C LYS A 85 -12.50 6.52 11.80
N GLU A 86 -13.20 5.41 11.79
CA GLU A 86 -12.58 4.10 12.01
C GLU A 86 -11.69 3.70 10.85
N MET A 87 -10.49 3.21 11.16
CA MET A 87 -9.61 2.61 10.18
C MET A 87 -10.07 1.21 9.82
N LEU A 88 -9.53 0.66 8.74
CA LEU A 88 -9.89 -0.65 8.21
C LEU A 88 -9.64 -1.76 9.23
N GLU A 89 -8.48 -1.72 9.89
CA GLU A 89 -8.07 -2.74 10.86
C GLU A 89 -8.20 -2.20 12.29
N ASN A 90 -8.57 -3.08 13.23
CA ASN A 90 -8.66 -2.73 14.66
C ASN A 90 -7.29 -2.52 15.29
N ALA A 91 -6.25 -3.04 14.65
CA ALA A 91 -4.86 -2.87 15.04
C ALA A 91 -4.00 -2.91 13.78
N ALA A 92 -2.83 -2.30 13.82
CA ALA A 92 -1.91 -2.31 12.69
C ALA A 92 -1.53 -3.74 12.32
N VAL A 93 -1.33 -3.99 11.03
CA VAL A 93 -0.95 -5.29 10.49
C VAL A 93 0.41 -5.21 9.82
N ASP A 94 1.07 -6.36 9.65
CA ASP A 94 2.36 -6.43 8.98
C ASP A 94 2.21 -6.19 7.47
N GLY A 95 3.05 -5.31 6.94
CA GLY A 95 3.22 -5.11 5.52
C GLY A 95 4.55 -5.66 5.04
N ALA A 96 4.86 -5.42 3.78
CA ALA A 96 6.12 -5.83 3.18
C ALA A 96 7.28 -4.99 3.73
N GLY A 97 8.49 -5.58 3.77
CA GLY A 97 9.70 -4.83 4.10
C GLY A 97 9.85 -4.43 5.56
N GLY A 98 9.21 -5.12 6.48
CA GLY A 98 9.36 -4.86 7.92
C GLY A 98 8.64 -3.61 8.39
N ILE A 99 7.52 -3.28 7.77
CA ILE A 99 6.67 -2.16 8.19
C ILE A 99 5.38 -2.69 8.81
N ILE A 100 4.73 -1.85 9.59
CA ILE A 100 3.34 -2.10 10.00
C ILE A 100 2.46 -1.01 9.41
N VAL A 101 1.22 -1.38 9.08
CA VAL A 101 0.33 -0.51 8.33
C VAL A 101 -1.11 -0.57 8.84
N ASN A 102 -1.86 0.47 8.53
CA ASN A 102 -3.30 0.48 8.62
C ASN A 102 -3.85 1.44 7.56
N PHE A 103 -5.11 1.30 7.23
CA PHE A 103 -5.73 2.10 6.17
C PHE A 103 -6.88 2.92 6.70
N LEU A 104 -6.96 4.17 6.29
CA LEU A 104 -8.15 4.99 6.46
C LEU A 104 -9.06 4.75 5.26
N ARG A 105 -10.32 4.39 5.52
CA ARG A 105 -11.28 4.07 4.47
C ARG A 105 -11.52 5.26 3.54
N PRO A 106 -11.76 5.02 2.24
CA PRO A 106 -12.02 6.11 1.30
C PRO A 106 -13.15 7.05 1.73
N ARG A 107 -14.17 6.53 2.41
CA ARG A 107 -15.28 7.37 2.90
C ARG A 107 -14.80 8.48 3.84
N TYR A 108 -13.70 8.28 4.54
CA TYR A 108 -13.12 9.27 5.45
C TYR A 108 -11.93 10.01 4.82
N GLY A 109 -11.35 9.45 3.77
CA GLY A 109 -10.25 10.04 3.02
C GLY A 109 -10.72 10.84 1.80
N LEU A 110 -11.97 11.27 1.79
CA LEU A 110 -12.55 12.07 0.71
C LEU A 110 -12.47 11.37 -0.66
N GLY A 111 -12.66 10.07 -0.65
CA GLY A 111 -12.62 9.23 -1.85
C GLY A 111 -11.26 8.57 -2.10
N VAL A 112 -10.26 8.85 -1.27
CA VAL A 112 -8.92 8.29 -1.43
C VAL A 112 -8.67 7.25 -0.35
N LEU A 113 -8.20 6.08 -0.74
CA LEU A 113 -7.71 5.07 0.20
C LEU A 113 -6.33 5.53 0.67
N VAL A 114 -6.19 5.78 1.97
CA VAL A 114 -4.94 6.28 2.56
C VAL A 114 -4.35 5.23 3.49
N GLU A 115 -3.09 4.88 3.25
CA GLU A 115 -2.34 3.99 4.11
C GLU A 115 -1.46 4.79 5.06
N PHE A 116 -1.37 4.35 6.31
CA PHE A 116 -0.40 4.87 7.27
C PHE A 116 0.64 3.78 7.52
N VAL A 117 1.90 4.15 7.42
CA VAL A 117 3.03 3.23 7.45
C VAL A 117 3.98 3.62 8.58
N GLN A 118 4.38 2.63 9.37
CA GLN A 118 5.38 2.81 10.43
C GLN A 118 6.53 1.85 10.18
N GLN A 119 7.74 2.39 10.18
CA GLN A 119 8.96 1.57 10.10
C GLN A 119 9.15 0.81 11.40
N VAL A 120 9.39 -0.49 11.30
CA VAL A 120 9.65 -1.36 12.46
C VAL A 120 11.07 -1.88 12.35
N ARG A 121 11.84 -1.64 13.37
CA ARG A 121 13.24 -2.07 13.39
C ARG A 121 13.57 -2.79 14.68
#